data_7cf855ef64dd9a09c3414e652adfcd72
#
_entry.id   7cf855ef64dd9a09c3414e652adfcd72
#
_cell.length_a   1.000
_cell.length_b   1.000
_cell.length_c   1.000
_cell.angle_alpha   90.00
_cell.angle_beta   90.00
_cell.angle_gamma   90.00
#
_symmetry.space_group_name_H-M   'P 1'
#
loop_
_entity.id
_entity.type
_entity.pdbx_description
1 polymer ?
#
loop_
_entity_poly.entity_id
_entity_poly.type
_entity_poly.pdbx_seq_one_letter_code
_entity_poly.pdbx_strand_id
1 'polypeptide(L)'
;VAVALGLNETLTEAIALGHDLGHTPFGHDGERVLAGLMPHGFAHNEQSKRVVEVIEKEGRGLNLTWEVVDGIVGHTGKASPPHTREGMVVRFCDKIAYINHDIEDAIRGGVLRQEDLPKGPLRVLGETKSERITTLVKSLVENSGEVVRMDDEVQKAHDELRAFMFENVY
;
A
#
# COMPACT_ATOMS: atom_id res chain seq x y z
N VAL A 1 2.15 13.73 0.99
CA VAL A 1 1.55 13.78 -0.36
C VAL A 1 0.25 14.57 -0.33
N ALA A 2 -0.74 14.20 0.49
CA ALA A 2 -2.06 14.86 0.51
C ALA A 2 -1.97 16.38 0.65
N VAL A 3 -1.22 16.89 1.63
CA VAL A 3 -0.96 18.34 1.82
C VAL A 3 -0.44 19.00 0.54
N ALA A 4 0.57 18.40 -0.08
CA ALA A 4 1.19 18.96 -1.29
C ALA A 4 0.25 18.98 -2.51
N LEU A 5 -0.74 18.09 -2.54
CA LEU A 5 -1.76 18.01 -3.58
C LEU A 5 -3.04 18.81 -3.25
N GLY A 6 -3.10 19.49 -2.10
CA GLY A 6 -4.28 20.24 -1.65
C GLY A 6 -5.50 19.35 -1.38
N LEU A 7 -5.28 18.10 -0.97
CA LEU A 7 -6.32 17.11 -0.65
C LEU A 7 -6.73 17.20 0.83
N ASN A 8 -7.82 16.52 1.16
CA ASN A 8 -8.30 16.44 2.53
C ASN A 8 -7.39 15.54 3.38
N GLU A 9 -6.58 16.16 4.24
CA GLU A 9 -5.62 15.48 5.10
C GLU A 9 -6.32 14.53 6.09
N THR A 10 -7.41 14.98 6.70
CA THR A 10 -8.16 14.19 7.68
C THR A 10 -8.76 12.93 7.05
N LEU A 11 -9.29 13.04 5.83
CA LEU A 11 -9.78 11.88 5.08
C LEU A 11 -8.64 10.91 4.76
N THR A 12 -7.50 11.44 4.27
CA THR A 12 -6.32 10.62 3.95
C THR A 12 -5.80 9.89 5.19
N GLU A 13 -5.71 10.58 6.32
CA GLU A 13 -5.27 10.01 7.59
C GLU A 13 -6.23 8.92 8.09
N ALA A 14 -7.54 9.17 8.04
CA ALA A 14 -8.55 8.19 8.45
C ALA A 14 -8.47 6.90 7.62
N ILE A 15 -8.29 7.01 6.29
CA ILE A 15 -8.09 5.86 5.41
C ILE A 15 -6.78 5.14 5.77
N ALA A 16 -5.68 5.90 5.94
CA ALA A 16 -4.38 5.33 6.26
C ALA A 16 -4.36 4.60 7.61
N LEU A 17 -5.08 5.10 8.62
CA LEU A 17 -5.19 4.41 9.91
C LEU A 17 -6.06 3.16 9.86
N GLY A 18 -7.04 3.13 8.96
CA GLY A 18 -8.02 2.04 8.86
C GLY A 18 -7.66 0.92 7.90
N HIS A 19 -6.77 1.15 6.92
CA HIS A 19 -6.61 0.26 5.76
C HIS A 19 -6.20 -1.17 6.13
N ASP A 20 -5.35 -1.36 7.14
CA ASP A 20 -4.77 -2.66 7.52
C ASP A 20 -5.30 -3.23 8.84
N LEU A 21 -6.40 -2.70 9.41
CA LEU A 21 -6.98 -3.20 10.67
C LEU A 21 -7.42 -4.67 10.60
N GLY A 22 -7.71 -5.17 9.42
CA GLY A 22 -8.10 -6.56 9.18
C GLY A 22 -6.92 -7.48 8.82
N HIS A 23 -5.69 -7.01 8.89
CA HIS A 23 -4.53 -7.81 8.53
C HIS A 23 -4.33 -9.00 9.47
N THR A 24 -3.93 -10.14 8.92
CA THR A 24 -3.76 -11.39 9.67
C THR A 24 -2.37 -11.47 10.32
N PRO A 25 -2.22 -12.25 11.41
CA PRO A 25 -0.91 -12.69 11.86
C PRO A 25 -0.16 -13.37 10.70
N PHE A 26 1.15 -13.14 10.61
CA PHE A 26 2.02 -13.63 9.55
C PHE A 26 1.75 -13.04 8.15
N GLY A 27 1.16 -11.84 8.10
CA GLY A 27 1.00 -11.08 6.86
C GLY A 27 0.19 -11.82 5.78
N HIS A 28 0.62 -11.71 4.54
CA HIS A 28 -0.04 -12.34 3.41
C HIS A 28 -0.05 -13.88 3.44
N ASP A 29 0.89 -14.51 4.16
CA ASP A 29 0.88 -15.97 4.35
C ASP A 29 -0.30 -16.39 5.21
N GLY A 30 -0.55 -15.69 6.32
CA GLY A 30 -1.72 -15.89 7.14
C GLY A 30 -3.02 -15.65 6.36
N GLU A 31 -3.06 -14.62 5.51
CA GLU A 31 -4.19 -14.34 4.62
C GLU A 31 -4.46 -15.52 3.68
N ARG A 32 -3.41 -16.06 3.02
CA ARG A 32 -3.55 -17.24 2.13
C ARG A 32 -4.11 -18.46 2.85
N VAL A 33 -3.61 -18.72 4.06
CA VAL A 33 -4.09 -19.86 4.87
C VAL A 33 -5.56 -19.68 5.24
N LEU A 34 -5.94 -18.50 5.74
CA LEU A 34 -7.34 -18.22 6.08
C LEU A 34 -8.25 -18.24 4.87
N ALA A 35 -7.81 -17.71 3.72
CA ALA A 35 -8.57 -17.76 2.48
C ALA A 35 -8.88 -19.19 2.03
N GLY A 36 -7.96 -20.13 2.26
CA GLY A 36 -8.17 -21.56 1.98
C GLY A 36 -9.07 -22.29 2.98
N LEU A 37 -9.17 -21.80 4.21
CA LEU A 37 -9.96 -22.42 5.28
C LEU A 37 -11.40 -21.88 5.35
N MET A 38 -11.64 -20.65 4.89
CA MET A 38 -12.96 -20.01 4.97
C MET A 38 -13.80 -20.32 3.73
N PRO A 39 -15.10 -20.63 3.89
CA PRO A 39 -15.97 -21.01 2.77
C PRO A 39 -16.10 -19.94 1.67
N HIS A 40 -15.92 -18.68 2.02
CA HIS A 40 -16.04 -17.54 1.09
C HIS A 40 -14.68 -16.85 0.83
N GLY A 41 -13.57 -17.52 1.20
CA GLY A 41 -12.24 -16.90 1.15
C GLY A 41 -12.04 -15.88 2.26
N PHE A 42 -10.89 -15.22 2.23
CA PHE A 42 -10.52 -14.15 3.16
C PHE A 42 -9.71 -13.09 2.41
N ALA A 43 -9.98 -11.82 2.68
CA ALA A 43 -9.17 -10.69 2.20
C ALA A 43 -9.07 -9.65 3.33
N HIS A 44 -7.86 -9.19 3.62
CA HIS A 44 -7.61 -8.29 4.75
C HIS A 44 -8.34 -6.95 4.60
N ASN A 45 -8.47 -6.42 3.41
CA ASN A 45 -9.21 -5.18 3.14
C ASN A 45 -10.71 -5.30 3.45
N GLU A 46 -11.33 -6.44 3.10
CA GLU A 46 -12.73 -6.73 3.46
C GLU A 46 -12.87 -6.96 4.97
N GLN A 47 -11.88 -7.59 5.59
CA GLN A 47 -11.84 -7.73 7.05
C GLN A 47 -11.63 -6.38 7.73
N SER A 48 -10.81 -5.46 7.18
CA SER A 48 -10.66 -4.09 7.68
C SER A 48 -12.02 -3.36 7.67
N LYS A 49 -12.77 -3.46 6.58
CA LYS A 49 -14.14 -2.96 6.51
C LYS A 49 -15.01 -3.56 7.61
N ARG A 50 -14.98 -4.89 7.76
CA ARG A 50 -15.77 -5.57 8.80
C ARG A 50 -15.39 -5.11 10.21
N VAL A 51 -14.10 -4.88 10.48
CA VAL A 51 -13.63 -4.35 11.77
C VAL A 51 -14.29 -3.00 12.05
N VAL A 52 -14.18 -2.05 11.13
CA VAL A 52 -14.65 -0.66 11.35
C VAL A 52 -16.18 -0.53 11.31
N GLU A 53 -16.89 -1.34 10.54
CA GLU A 53 -18.35 -1.25 10.41
C GLU A 53 -19.12 -2.13 11.41
N VAL A 54 -18.53 -3.26 11.84
CA VAL A 54 -19.30 -4.28 12.58
C VAL A 54 -18.68 -4.65 13.92
N ILE A 55 -17.35 -4.77 14.03
CA ILE A 55 -16.72 -5.33 15.24
C ILE A 55 -16.49 -4.26 16.31
N GLU A 56 -15.98 -3.11 15.89
CA GLU A 56 -15.63 -2.03 16.81
C GLU A 56 -16.82 -1.54 17.65
N LYS A 57 -16.51 -0.91 18.80
CA LYS A 57 -17.51 -0.39 19.75
C LYS A 57 -18.57 -1.43 20.17
N GLU A 58 -18.12 -2.63 20.50
CA GLU A 58 -19.01 -3.71 20.99
C GLU A 58 -20.07 -4.11 19.96
N GLY A 59 -19.69 -4.16 18.68
CA GLY A 59 -20.59 -4.58 17.60
C GLY A 59 -21.40 -3.45 16.97
N ARG A 60 -21.15 -2.19 17.33
CA ARG A 60 -21.88 -1.03 16.79
C ARG A 60 -21.17 -0.38 15.59
N GLY A 61 -19.88 -0.70 15.39
CA GLY A 61 -19.04 -0.07 14.39
C GLY A 61 -18.68 1.39 14.70
N LEU A 62 -17.82 1.96 13.87
CA LEU A 62 -17.29 3.32 14.06
C LEU A 62 -18.14 4.40 13.38
N ASN A 63 -19.14 4.02 12.55
CA ASN A 63 -19.96 4.96 11.77
C ASN A 63 -19.10 5.91 10.91
N LEU A 64 -18.14 5.35 10.16
CA LEU A 64 -17.29 6.09 9.25
C LEU A 64 -18.06 6.55 8.00
N THR A 65 -17.57 7.59 7.34
CA THR A 65 -18.14 8.01 6.06
C THR A 65 -17.83 6.99 4.96
N TRP A 66 -18.63 7.02 3.89
CA TRP A 66 -18.45 6.12 2.75
C TRP A 66 -17.05 6.24 2.14
N GLU A 67 -16.53 7.46 2.03
CA GLU A 67 -15.22 7.74 1.44
C GLU A 67 -14.07 7.08 2.21
N VAL A 68 -14.18 7.04 3.56
CA VAL A 68 -13.19 6.34 4.39
C VAL A 68 -13.24 4.84 4.14
N VAL A 69 -14.45 4.26 4.13
CA VAL A 69 -14.64 2.82 3.90
C VAL A 69 -14.21 2.42 2.48
N ASP A 70 -14.57 3.22 1.47
CA ASP A 70 -14.13 3.03 0.08
C ASP A 70 -12.60 3.03 -0.03
N GLY A 71 -11.94 3.99 0.61
CA GLY A 71 -10.48 4.07 0.65
C GLY A 71 -9.84 2.86 1.36
N ILE A 72 -10.42 2.42 2.48
CA ILE A 72 -9.98 1.21 3.21
C ILE A 72 -10.07 -0.04 2.31
N VAL A 73 -11.19 -0.26 1.65
CA VAL A 73 -11.40 -1.44 0.80
C VAL A 73 -10.53 -1.37 -0.45
N GLY A 74 -10.45 -0.19 -1.07
CA GLY A 74 -9.80 0.02 -2.36
C GLY A 74 -8.26 0.16 -2.31
N HIS A 75 -7.61 0.14 -1.12
CA HIS A 75 -6.17 0.38 -1.04
C HIS A 75 -5.33 -0.73 -1.71
N THR A 76 -5.81 -1.98 -1.71
CA THR A 76 -5.04 -3.11 -2.24
C THR A 76 -5.05 -3.17 -3.77
N GLY A 77 -4.03 -3.83 -4.35
CA GLY A 77 -3.94 -4.05 -5.79
C GLY A 77 -5.00 -5.00 -6.36
N LYS A 78 -5.63 -5.83 -5.50
CA LYS A 78 -6.65 -6.83 -5.88
C LYS A 78 -8.07 -6.23 -5.91
N ALA A 79 -8.30 -5.14 -5.20
CA ALA A 79 -9.58 -4.45 -5.15
C ALA A 79 -9.73 -3.40 -6.27
N SER A 80 -10.97 -3.00 -6.55
CA SER A 80 -11.24 -1.82 -7.38
C SER A 80 -10.57 -0.60 -6.77
N PRO A 81 -10.00 0.31 -7.60
CA PRO A 81 -9.40 1.53 -7.08
C PRO A 81 -10.41 2.37 -6.28
N PRO A 82 -9.97 3.07 -5.23
CA PRO A 82 -10.81 4.00 -4.50
C PRO A 82 -11.35 5.11 -5.41
N HIS A 83 -12.53 5.62 -5.12
CA HIS A 83 -13.16 6.69 -5.89
C HIS A 83 -12.56 8.08 -5.56
N THR A 84 -12.01 8.24 -4.35
CA THR A 84 -11.41 9.50 -3.91
C THR A 84 -9.94 9.59 -4.24
N ARG A 85 -9.43 10.81 -4.48
CA ARG A 85 -8.00 11.04 -4.69
C ARG A 85 -7.19 10.74 -3.42
N GLU A 86 -7.76 10.97 -2.26
CA GLU A 86 -7.21 10.66 -0.94
C GLU A 86 -6.99 9.13 -0.79
N GLY A 87 -7.99 8.34 -1.15
CA GLY A 87 -7.86 6.88 -1.17
C GLY A 87 -6.80 6.41 -2.16
N MET A 88 -6.72 7.03 -3.34
CA MET A 88 -5.65 6.74 -4.31
C MET A 88 -4.27 7.10 -3.78
N VAL A 89 -4.11 8.21 -3.05
CA VAL A 89 -2.85 8.56 -2.38
C VAL A 89 -2.45 7.47 -1.39
N VAL A 90 -3.37 6.99 -0.54
CA VAL A 90 -3.07 5.89 0.39
C VAL A 90 -2.66 4.63 -0.37
N ARG A 91 -3.38 4.24 -1.43
CA ARG A 91 -3.07 3.08 -2.27
C ARG A 91 -1.68 3.12 -2.90
N PHE A 92 -1.19 4.31 -3.29
CA PHE A 92 0.18 4.48 -3.79
C PHE A 92 1.20 4.46 -2.65
N CYS A 93 0.93 5.20 -1.58
CA CYS A 93 1.85 5.32 -0.45
C CYS A 93 2.06 4.00 0.30
N ASP A 94 1.03 3.19 0.43
CA ASP A 94 1.12 1.83 0.96
C ASP A 94 2.13 0.99 0.17
N LYS A 95 2.01 0.95 -1.17
CA LYS A 95 2.95 0.21 -2.03
C LYS A 95 4.37 0.75 -1.93
N ILE A 96 4.55 2.07 -1.87
CA ILE A 96 5.86 2.70 -1.68
C ILE A 96 6.45 2.27 -0.34
N ALA A 97 5.63 2.27 0.71
CA ALA A 97 6.08 1.95 2.06
C ALA A 97 6.50 0.49 2.17
N TYR A 98 5.59 -0.47 1.89
CA TYR A 98 5.91 -1.87 2.15
C TYR A 98 7.08 -2.37 1.32
N ILE A 99 7.16 -2.07 0.01
CA ILE A 99 8.27 -2.52 -0.84
C ILE A 99 9.62 -2.01 -0.32
N ASN A 100 9.69 -0.74 0.06
CA ASN A 100 10.95 -0.16 0.52
C ASN A 100 11.34 -0.63 1.93
N HIS A 101 10.37 -0.95 2.79
CA HIS A 101 10.64 -1.55 4.09
C HIS A 101 11.06 -3.01 3.96
N ASP A 102 10.34 -3.79 3.14
CA ASP A 102 10.61 -5.21 2.95
C ASP A 102 11.96 -5.49 2.29
N ILE A 103 12.44 -4.60 1.40
CA ILE A 103 13.81 -4.67 0.88
C ILE A 103 14.83 -4.60 2.02
N GLU A 104 14.70 -3.62 2.94
CA GLU A 104 15.62 -3.51 4.07
C GLU A 104 15.52 -4.71 5.02
N ASP A 105 14.31 -5.18 5.26
CA ASP A 105 14.08 -6.33 6.14
C ASP A 105 14.64 -7.62 5.52
N ALA A 106 14.49 -7.81 4.22
CA ALA A 106 15.08 -8.94 3.50
C ALA A 106 16.62 -8.92 3.52
N ILE A 107 17.22 -7.74 3.37
CA ILE A 107 18.68 -7.58 3.47
C ILE A 107 19.13 -7.82 4.91
N ARG A 108 18.48 -7.24 5.91
CA ARG A 108 18.78 -7.43 7.33
C ARG A 108 18.60 -8.89 7.76
N GLY A 109 17.61 -9.57 7.21
CA GLY A 109 17.34 -11.00 7.44
C GLY A 109 18.25 -11.94 6.68
N GLY A 110 19.13 -11.43 5.79
CA GLY A 110 20.04 -12.25 4.98
C GLY A 110 19.36 -13.02 3.84
N VAL A 111 18.12 -12.68 3.50
CA VAL A 111 17.38 -13.24 2.35
C VAL A 111 17.90 -12.65 1.05
N LEU A 112 18.21 -11.36 1.04
CA LEU A 112 18.81 -10.62 -0.07
C LEU A 112 20.10 -9.96 0.34
N ARG A 113 20.93 -9.65 -0.66
CA ARG A 113 22.08 -8.73 -0.53
C ARG A 113 21.78 -7.48 -1.35
N GLN A 114 22.40 -6.34 -1.01
CA GLN A 114 22.23 -5.09 -1.74
C GLN A 114 22.56 -5.25 -3.24
N GLU A 115 23.58 -6.04 -3.57
CA GLU A 115 24.00 -6.30 -4.94
C GLU A 115 23.02 -7.17 -5.76
N ASP A 116 22.08 -7.86 -5.13
CA ASP A 116 21.07 -8.69 -5.80
C ASP A 116 19.92 -7.82 -6.38
N LEU A 117 19.77 -6.58 -5.88
CA LEU A 117 18.73 -5.68 -6.35
C LEU A 117 18.91 -5.27 -7.82
N PRO A 118 17.84 -5.15 -8.60
CA PRO A 118 17.90 -4.86 -10.03
C PRO A 118 18.43 -3.43 -10.29
N LYS A 119 19.54 -3.32 -11.02
CA LYS A 119 20.20 -2.05 -11.28
C LYS A 119 19.39 -1.06 -12.11
N GLY A 120 18.48 -1.55 -12.98
CA GLY A 120 17.61 -0.72 -13.79
C GLY A 120 16.73 0.19 -12.93
N PRO A 121 15.84 -0.39 -12.11
CA PRO A 121 15.04 0.37 -11.16
C PRO A 121 15.84 1.26 -10.21
N LEU A 122 16.98 0.78 -9.69
CA LEU A 122 17.80 1.58 -8.76
C LEU A 122 18.37 2.86 -9.40
N ARG A 123 18.71 2.84 -10.69
CA ARG A 123 19.16 4.06 -11.40
C ARG A 123 18.09 5.14 -11.46
N VAL A 124 16.81 4.75 -11.55
CA VAL A 124 15.69 5.69 -11.63
C VAL A 124 15.24 6.12 -10.24
N LEU A 125 15.11 5.17 -9.32
CA LEU A 125 14.51 5.40 -8.01
C LEU A 125 15.52 5.87 -6.96
N GLY A 126 16.78 5.43 -7.04
CA GLY A 126 17.84 5.65 -6.07
C GLY A 126 18.34 4.36 -5.43
N GLU A 127 19.58 4.39 -4.94
CA GLU A 127 20.25 3.23 -4.34
C GLU A 127 19.78 2.97 -2.91
N THR A 128 19.54 4.02 -2.14
CA THR A 128 19.10 3.93 -0.75
C THR A 128 17.57 3.99 -0.62
N LYS A 129 17.05 3.44 0.49
CA LYS A 129 15.63 3.55 0.83
C LYS A 129 15.13 5.00 0.82
N SER A 130 15.92 5.91 1.41
CA SER A 130 15.55 7.32 1.48
C SER A 130 15.45 7.97 0.10
N GLU A 131 16.40 7.67 -0.80
CA GLU A 131 16.35 8.15 -2.18
C GLU A 131 15.14 7.60 -2.91
N ARG A 132 14.91 6.29 -2.84
CA ARG A 132 13.76 5.65 -3.49
C ARG A 132 12.43 6.24 -3.04
N ILE A 133 12.21 6.36 -1.73
CA ILE A 133 10.98 6.96 -1.18
C ILE A 133 10.86 8.42 -1.63
N THR A 134 11.94 9.18 -1.60
CA THR A 134 11.94 10.58 -2.01
C THR A 134 11.56 10.71 -3.49
N THR A 135 12.17 9.91 -4.38
CA THR A 135 11.87 9.91 -5.82
C THR A 135 10.40 9.58 -6.08
N LEU A 136 9.90 8.51 -5.45
CA LEU A 136 8.51 8.06 -5.60
C LEU A 136 7.50 9.10 -5.11
N VAL A 137 7.72 9.67 -3.92
CA VAL A 137 6.86 10.71 -3.34
C VAL A 137 6.89 11.99 -4.18
N LYS A 138 8.08 12.43 -4.63
CA LYS A 138 8.20 13.60 -5.52
C LYS A 138 7.46 13.37 -6.83
N SER A 139 7.63 12.20 -7.43
CA SER A 139 6.94 11.86 -8.67
C SER A 139 5.42 11.90 -8.51
N LEU A 140 4.88 11.36 -7.41
CA LEU A 140 3.44 11.49 -7.11
C LEU A 140 2.99 12.96 -7.01
N VAL A 141 3.75 13.79 -6.30
CA VAL A 141 3.38 15.21 -6.09
C VAL A 141 3.45 16.00 -7.40
N GLU A 142 4.47 15.78 -8.21
CA GLU A 142 4.74 16.56 -9.42
C GLU A 142 3.86 16.15 -10.61
N ASN A 143 3.41 14.89 -10.65
CA ASN A 143 2.65 14.36 -11.80
C ASN A 143 1.15 14.15 -11.54
N SER A 144 0.70 14.31 -10.29
CA SER A 144 -0.72 14.21 -9.96
C SER A 144 -1.46 15.51 -10.26
N GLY A 145 -2.57 15.38 -10.97
CA GLY A 145 -3.52 16.46 -11.26
C GLY A 145 -4.94 16.02 -10.87
N GLU A 146 -5.83 15.88 -11.82
CA GLU A 146 -7.16 15.28 -11.61
C GLU A 146 -7.07 13.82 -11.18
N VAL A 147 -6.04 13.12 -11.69
CA VAL A 147 -5.74 11.73 -11.37
C VAL A 147 -4.43 11.67 -10.58
N VAL A 148 -4.40 10.86 -9.52
CA VAL A 148 -3.18 10.56 -8.77
C VAL A 148 -2.33 9.58 -9.56
N ARG A 149 -1.10 9.98 -9.91
CA ARG A 149 -0.18 9.17 -10.73
C ARG A 149 1.27 9.55 -10.49
N MET A 150 2.16 8.64 -10.83
CA MET A 150 3.60 8.91 -10.97
C MET A 150 3.93 9.22 -12.43
N ASP A 151 5.15 9.71 -12.68
CA ASP A 151 5.80 9.68 -13.98
C ASP A 151 5.91 8.23 -14.48
N ASP A 152 5.78 8.03 -15.79
CA ASP A 152 5.72 6.69 -16.38
C ASP A 152 7.03 5.89 -16.20
N GLU A 153 8.20 6.56 -16.22
CA GLU A 153 9.50 5.92 -15.98
C GLU A 153 9.64 5.50 -14.51
N VAL A 154 9.23 6.36 -13.58
CA VAL A 154 9.25 6.10 -12.14
C VAL A 154 8.27 4.98 -11.79
N GLN A 155 7.07 5.01 -12.35
CA GLN A 155 6.06 3.94 -12.16
C GLN A 155 6.59 2.59 -12.65
N LYS A 156 7.17 2.56 -13.85
CA LYS A 156 7.75 1.34 -14.43
C LYS A 156 8.88 0.79 -13.56
N ALA A 157 9.79 1.65 -13.11
CA ALA A 157 10.89 1.23 -12.24
C ALA A 157 10.39 0.69 -10.88
N HIS A 158 9.34 1.29 -10.32
CA HIS A 158 8.71 0.79 -9.11
C HIS A 158 8.03 -0.58 -9.33
N ASP A 159 7.34 -0.76 -10.45
CA ASP A 159 6.68 -2.03 -10.78
C ASP A 159 7.70 -3.16 -11.05
N GLU A 160 8.83 -2.85 -11.69
CA GLU A 160 9.94 -3.79 -11.88
C GLU A 160 10.56 -4.20 -10.52
N LEU A 161 10.79 -3.23 -9.62
CA LEU A 161 11.32 -3.51 -8.29
C LEU A 161 10.33 -4.37 -7.46
N ARG A 162 9.05 -4.06 -7.57
CA ARG A 162 7.98 -4.85 -6.95
C ARG A 162 7.95 -6.28 -7.48
N ALA A 163 8.01 -6.47 -8.80
CA ALA A 163 8.05 -7.80 -9.42
C ALA A 163 9.25 -8.60 -8.92
N PHE A 164 10.42 -7.98 -8.84
CA PHE A 164 11.61 -8.62 -8.28
C PHE A 164 11.40 -9.11 -6.83
N MET A 165 10.74 -8.30 -5.98
CA MET A 165 10.44 -8.69 -4.60
C MET A 165 9.48 -9.87 -4.54
N PHE A 166 8.47 -9.92 -5.43
CA PHE A 166 7.54 -11.05 -5.51
C PHE A 166 8.19 -12.35 -5.97
N GLU A 167 9.21 -12.28 -6.81
CA GLU A 167 9.93 -13.45 -7.31
C GLU A 167 10.99 -13.99 -6.34
N ASN A 168 11.58 -13.12 -5.51
CA ASN A 168 12.79 -13.46 -4.75
C ASN A 168 12.61 -13.42 -3.22
N VAL A 169 11.53 -12.80 -2.72
CA VAL A 169 11.33 -12.61 -1.27
C VAL A 169 9.99 -13.16 -0.80
N TYR A 170 8.87 -12.89 -1.51
CA TYR A 170 7.53 -13.36 -1.14
C TYR A 170 7.24 -14.71 -1.79
#